data_2b3c2be0174adfb1a8952c9c18720a5f
#
_entry.id   2b3c2be0174adfb1a8952c9c18720a5f
#
_cell.length_a   1.000
_cell.length_b   1.000
_cell.length_c   1.000
_cell.angle_alpha   90.00
_cell.angle_beta   90.00
_cell.angle_gamma   90.00
#
_symmetry.space_group_name_H-M   'P 1'
#
loop_
_entity.id
_entity.type
_entity.pdbx_description
1 polymer ?
#
loop_
_entity_poly.entity_id
_entity_poly.type
_entity_poly.pdbx_seq_one_letter_code
_entity_poly.pdbx_strand_id
1 'polypeptide(L)'
;NLKLDLRADKSKNLTKWVWDFDARPFEKNTYEDKLLIKGKKGFSNTLTKTKKFLSLNPFGNVPVAFNSIGTIGVFESNSILRLVARIGKNKINLYGKNDFIRSRVDSFLDSSLVFGSLNQSYLLALNSNNPITKTIIKSAENAYKSYMDGIEKNLMLNKNSFLISNDMSIADICFFGEFFQFAIYSSKKPKFENKHWFDIIKKYKKDYKKAHKLLDKLLKIKSF
;
A
#
# COMPACT_ATOMS: atom_id res chain seq x y z
N ASN A 1 -2.27 -7.00 -23.46
CA ASN A 1 -3.00 -7.83 -22.49
C ASN A 1 -2.08 -8.10 -21.32
N LEU A 2 -2.24 -7.34 -20.22
CA LEU A 2 -1.67 -7.71 -18.93
C LEU A 2 -2.45 -8.93 -18.45
N LYS A 3 -1.82 -10.10 -18.42
CA LYS A 3 -2.34 -11.23 -17.65
C LYS A 3 -1.97 -10.97 -16.20
N LEU A 4 -2.94 -10.61 -15.37
CA LEU A 4 -2.78 -10.56 -13.93
C LEU A 4 -2.97 -12.00 -13.41
N ASP A 5 -1.88 -12.65 -13.11
CA ASP A 5 -1.90 -13.95 -12.44
C ASP A 5 -1.90 -13.71 -10.93
N LEU A 6 -3.10 -13.53 -10.36
CA LEU A 6 -3.30 -13.43 -8.93
C LEU A 6 -3.28 -14.82 -8.32
N ARG A 7 -2.12 -15.27 -7.87
CA ARG A 7 -1.95 -16.55 -7.18
C ARG A 7 -2.10 -16.42 -5.66
N ALA A 8 -2.98 -15.56 -5.20
CA ALA A 8 -3.44 -15.59 -3.81
C ALA A 8 -4.53 -16.66 -3.71
N ASP A 9 -4.24 -17.78 -3.07
CA ASP A 9 -5.27 -18.72 -2.70
C ASP A 9 -6.24 -18.04 -1.73
N LYS A 10 -7.53 -17.95 -2.10
CA LYS A 10 -8.60 -17.50 -1.23
C LYS A 10 -8.85 -18.44 -0.05
N SER A 11 -8.23 -19.61 -0.06
CA SER A 11 -8.33 -20.55 1.05
C SER A 11 -7.63 -20.00 2.27
N LYS A 12 -8.11 -20.37 3.45
CA LYS A 12 -7.58 -20.03 4.78
C LYS A 12 -6.10 -20.39 4.99
N ASN A 13 -5.46 -20.95 4.00
CA ASN A 13 -4.07 -21.40 4.01
C ASN A 13 -3.22 -20.51 3.10
N LEU A 14 -2.88 -19.30 3.54
CA LEU A 14 -1.74 -18.52 3.01
C LEU A 14 -0.43 -19.34 2.97
N THR A 15 -0.44 -20.53 3.58
CA THR A 15 0.65 -21.51 3.62
C THR A 15 0.88 -22.25 2.32
N LYS A 16 -0.04 -22.18 1.34
CA LYS A 16 0.04 -22.93 0.07
C LYS A 16 0.41 -22.09 -1.15
N TRP A 17 1.04 -20.96 -0.97
CA TRP A 17 1.55 -20.18 -2.09
C TRP A 17 2.73 -20.92 -2.72
N VAL A 18 2.50 -21.47 -3.88
CA VAL A 18 3.51 -22.23 -4.62
C VAL A 18 3.84 -21.47 -5.90
N TRP A 19 4.89 -20.63 -5.85
CA TRP A 19 5.40 -19.97 -7.05
C TRP A 19 6.89 -20.27 -7.20
N ASP A 20 7.37 -20.37 -8.42
CA ASP A 20 8.80 -20.55 -8.68
C ASP A 20 9.63 -19.35 -8.24
N PHE A 21 8.98 -18.23 -7.87
CA PHE A 21 9.58 -16.97 -7.45
C PHE A 21 9.31 -16.60 -6.00
N ASP A 22 9.02 -17.51 -5.12
CA ASP A 22 8.20 -17.25 -3.96
C ASP A 22 8.83 -16.86 -2.64
N ALA A 23 7.98 -16.11 -1.88
CA ALA A 23 7.96 -16.17 -0.42
C ALA A 23 6.97 -17.26 0.01
N ARG A 24 7.41 -18.29 0.72
CA ARG A 24 6.58 -19.40 1.21
C ARG A 24 6.64 -19.49 2.72
N PRO A 25 5.54 -19.93 3.38
CA PRO A 25 5.64 -20.36 4.78
C PRO A 25 6.65 -21.49 4.89
N PHE A 26 7.39 -21.48 5.97
CA PHE A 26 8.32 -22.56 6.29
C PHE A 26 7.51 -23.75 6.81
N GLU A 27 7.17 -24.69 5.93
CA GLU A 27 6.65 -25.99 6.31
C GLU A 27 7.80 -26.99 6.30
N LYS A 28 8.03 -27.63 7.47
CA LYS A 28 8.99 -28.74 7.57
C LYS A 28 8.70 -29.76 6.51
N ASN A 29 9.69 -30.15 5.71
CA ASN A 29 9.68 -31.26 4.75
C ASN A 29 9.10 -31.03 3.37
N THR A 30 8.81 -29.82 2.90
CA THR A 30 8.22 -29.63 1.56
C THR A 30 9.20 -29.21 0.46
N TYR A 31 10.46 -28.84 0.79
CA TYR A 31 11.45 -28.38 -0.19
C TYR A 31 12.88 -28.73 0.19
N GLU A 32 13.75 -28.85 -0.82
CA GLU A 32 15.18 -28.95 -0.60
C GLU A 32 15.68 -27.66 0.06
N ASP A 33 16.19 -27.77 1.29
CA ASP A 33 16.69 -26.66 2.12
C ASP A 33 17.73 -25.76 1.41
N LYS A 34 18.40 -26.30 0.39
CA LYS A 34 19.39 -25.61 -0.44
C LYS A 34 18.83 -24.47 -1.30
N LEU A 35 17.52 -24.47 -1.57
CA LEU A 35 16.86 -23.50 -2.44
C LEU A 35 16.14 -22.39 -1.67
N LEU A 36 16.04 -22.50 -0.35
CA LEU A 36 15.24 -21.64 0.47
C LEU A 36 16.13 -20.77 1.37
N ILE A 37 15.82 -19.48 1.42
CA ILE A 37 16.46 -18.53 2.33
C ILE A 37 15.38 -17.94 3.23
N LYS A 38 15.54 -18.12 4.54
CA LYS A 38 14.63 -17.57 5.54
C LYS A 38 14.72 -16.04 5.55
N GLY A 39 13.59 -15.35 5.49
CA GLY A 39 13.52 -13.90 5.64
C GLY A 39 13.96 -13.47 7.05
N LYS A 40 14.70 -12.35 7.14
CA LYS A 40 15.29 -11.89 8.43
C LYS A 40 14.44 -10.87 9.17
N LYS A 41 13.48 -10.19 8.51
CA LYS A 41 12.71 -9.09 9.11
C LYS A 41 11.26 -9.04 8.64
N GLY A 42 10.39 -8.49 9.49
CA GLY A 42 9.01 -8.13 9.20
C GLY A 42 8.12 -9.33 8.89
N PHE A 43 7.15 -9.09 8.06
CA PHE A 43 6.16 -10.08 7.62
C PHE A 43 6.78 -11.35 7.05
N SER A 44 8.01 -11.24 6.57
CA SER A 44 8.75 -12.31 5.94
C SER A 44 9.55 -13.21 6.87
N ASN A 45 9.50 -13.01 8.19
CA ASN A 45 10.24 -13.84 9.13
C ASN A 45 9.83 -15.31 9.12
N THR A 46 8.57 -15.57 8.78
CA THR A 46 7.97 -16.91 8.68
C THR A 46 7.90 -17.44 7.26
N LEU A 47 8.35 -16.67 6.28
CA LEU A 47 8.32 -17.01 4.86
C LEU A 47 9.73 -17.32 4.37
N THR A 48 9.86 -18.36 3.58
CA THR A 48 11.09 -18.68 2.86
C THR A 48 11.00 -18.14 1.43
N LYS A 49 12.13 -17.68 0.89
CA LYS A 49 12.21 -17.08 -0.43
C LYS A 49 13.23 -17.85 -1.27
N THR A 50 12.88 -18.14 -2.52
CA THR A 50 13.80 -18.82 -3.44
C THR A 50 14.95 -17.91 -3.84
N LYS A 51 16.09 -18.47 -4.21
CA LYS A 51 17.21 -17.71 -4.77
C LYS A 51 16.79 -16.92 -6.01
N LYS A 52 15.94 -17.50 -6.85
CA LYS A 52 15.41 -16.84 -8.06
C LYS A 52 14.54 -15.63 -7.70
N PHE A 53 13.69 -15.72 -6.69
CA PHE A 53 12.92 -14.57 -6.19
C PHE A 53 13.86 -13.45 -5.72
N LEU A 54 14.86 -13.79 -4.90
CA LEU A 54 15.78 -12.81 -4.33
C LEU A 54 16.73 -12.19 -5.37
N SER A 55 17.05 -12.89 -6.45
CA SER A 55 17.83 -12.31 -7.55
C SER A 55 17.05 -11.24 -8.32
N LEU A 56 15.73 -11.29 -8.31
CA LEU A 56 14.86 -10.35 -9.00
C LEU A 56 14.27 -9.29 -8.06
N ASN A 57 14.22 -9.59 -6.77
CA ASN A 57 13.81 -8.67 -5.72
C ASN A 57 14.75 -8.84 -4.51
N PRO A 58 15.88 -8.14 -4.47
CA PRO A 58 16.90 -8.32 -3.44
C PRO A 58 16.43 -7.94 -2.02
N PHE A 59 15.42 -7.09 -1.90
CA PHE A 59 14.80 -6.75 -0.61
C PHE A 59 13.86 -7.86 -0.11
N GLY A 60 13.41 -8.73 -1.02
CA GLY A 60 12.53 -9.84 -0.69
C GLY A 60 11.18 -9.44 -0.14
N ASN A 61 10.74 -8.21 -0.34
CA ASN A 61 9.42 -7.72 0.08
C ASN A 61 8.33 -8.08 -0.97
N VAL A 62 7.09 -7.88 -0.58
CA VAL A 62 5.90 -8.01 -1.46
C VAL A 62 5.06 -6.73 -1.29
N PRO A 63 4.38 -6.30 -2.37
CA PRO A 63 4.20 -6.93 -3.68
C PRO A 63 5.42 -6.79 -4.60
N VAL A 64 5.51 -7.67 -5.59
CA VAL A 64 6.49 -7.62 -6.66
C VAL A 64 5.83 -8.02 -7.99
N ALA A 65 6.18 -7.34 -9.08
CA ALA A 65 5.76 -7.67 -10.43
C ALA A 65 6.95 -8.16 -11.25
N PHE A 66 6.72 -9.10 -12.15
CA PHE A 66 7.76 -9.62 -13.04
C PHE A 66 7.37 -9.36 -14.50
N ASN A 67 8.37 -9.20 -15.36
CA ASN A 67 8.13 -9.23 -16.79
C ASN A 67 7.72 -10.65 -17.23
N SER A 68 7.14 -10.78 -18.43
CA SER A 68 6.56 -12.05 -18.93
C SER A 68 7.52 -13.22 -18.97
N ILE A 69 8.82 -12.95 -19.12
CA ILE A 69 9.87 -13.99 -19.16
C ILE A 69 10.56 -14.22 -17.81
N GLY A 70 10.16 -13.46 -16.75
CA GLY A 70 10.67 -13.66 -15.41
C GLY A 70 12.16 -13.33 -15.23
N THR A 71 12.66 -12.28 -15.89
CA THR A 71 14.06 -11.82 -15.80
C THR A 71 14.23 -10.47 -15.12
N ILE A 72 13.15 -9.70 -14.99
CA ILE A 72 13.15 -8.39 -14.34
C ILE A 72 12.04 -8.36 -13.28
N GLY A 73 12.40 -8.07 -12.03
CA GLY A 73 11.47 -7.82 -10.95
C GLY A 73 11.32 -6.32 -10.70
N VAL A 74 10.07 -5.88 -10.51
CA VAL A 74 9.72 -4.53 -10.07
C VAL A 74 9.05 -4.65 -8.70
N PHE A 75 9.66 -4.10 -7.70
CA PHE A 75 9.19 -4.13 -6.31
C PHE A 75 8.80 -2.71 -5.88
N GLU A 76 8.19 -2.58 -4.70
CA GLU A 76 7.46 -1.42 -4.19
C GLU A 76 6.16 -1.15 -4.95
N SER A 77 5.05 -1.08 -4.21
CA SER A 77 3.70 -0.89 -4.76
C SER A 77 3.60 0.32 -5.67
N ASN A 78 4.24 1.44 -5.30
CA ASN A 78 4.22 2.66 -6.11
C ASN A 78 4.99 2.51 -7.42
N SER A 79 6.09 1.74 -7.43
CA SER A 79 6.82 1.42 -8.67
C SER A 79 6.00 0.53 -9.59
N ILE A 80 5.25 -0.42 -9.01
CA ILE A 80 4.33 -1.28 -9.77
C ILE A 80 3.17 -0.45 -10.35
N LEU A 81 2.60 0.49 -9.59
CA LEU A 81 1.58 1.42 -10.09
C LEU A 81 2.10 2.24 -11.28
N ARG A 82 3.31 2.80 -11.17
CA ARG A 82 3.97 3.53 -12.27
C ARG A 82 4.15 2.65 -13.51
N LEU A 83 4.61 1.42 -13.32
CA LEU A 83 4.77 0.46 -14.40
C LEU A 83 3.44 0.19 -15.10
N VAL A 84 2.40 -0.17 -14.34
CA VAL A 84 1.06 -0.47 -14.89
C VAL A 84 0.48 0.72 -15.63
N ALA A 85 0.63 1.93 -15.11
CA ALA A 85 0.13 3.15 -15.74
C ALA A 85 0.88 3.48 -17.05
N ARG A 86 2.17 3.12 -17.17
CA ARG A 86 2.98 3.32 -18.40
C ARG A 86 2.63 2.33 -19.49
N ILE A 87 2.44 1.04 -19.13
CA ILE A 87 2.21 -0.03 -20.12
C ILE A 87 0.73 -0.23 -20.44
N GLY A 88 -0.15 0.29 -19.62
CA GLY A 88 -1.59 0.22 -19.81
C GLY A 88 -2.03 1.01 -21.05
N LYS A 89 -2.77 0.36 -21.95
CA LYS A 89 -3.40 1.01 -23.11
C LYS A 89 -4.75 1.64 -22.73
N ASN A 90 -4.74 2.53 -21.75
CA ASN A 90 -5.96 3.17 -21.28
C ASN A 90 -6.27 4.43 -22.09
N LYS A 91 -7.57 4.71 -22.30
CA LYS A 91 -8.03 6.00 -22.87
C LYS A 91 -7.64 7.19 -21.99
N ILE A 92 -7.46 6.96 -20.70
CA ILE A 92 -7.06 7.96 -19.69
C ILE A 92 -5.58 7.76 -19.39
N ASN A 93 -4.80 8.84 -19.52
CA ASN A 93 -3.39 8.82 -19.12
C ASN A 93 -3.26 8.97 -17.60
N LEU A 94 -3.24 7.84 -16.89
CA LEU A 94 -3.20 7.80 -15.43
C LEU A 94 -1.89 8.29 -14.82
N TYR A 95 -0.82 8.43 -15.61
CA TYR A 95 0.50 8.87 -15.09
C TYR A 95 0.86 10.30 -15.45
N GLY A 96 0.11 10.92 -16.39
CA GLY A 96 0.35 12.30 -16.80
C GLY A 96 0.97 12.45 -18.19
N LYS A 97 0.67 13.60 -18.82
CA LYS A 97 0.96 13.86 -20.24
C LYS A 97 2.39 14.31 -20.52
N ASN A 98 3.07 14.89 -19.52
CA ASN A 98 4.45 15.38 -19.64
C ASN A 98 5.22 15.12 -18.35
N ASP A 99 6.53 15.40 -18.36
CA ASP A 99 7.41 15.05 -17.26
C ASP A 99 7.14 15.82 -15.98
N PHE A 100 6.73 17.09 -16.06
CA PHE A 100 6.34 17.86 -14.88
C PHE A 100 5.10 17.27 -14.19
N ILE A 101 4.08 16.90 -14.98
CA ILE A 101 2.86 16.26 -14.42
C ILE A 101 3.21 14.87 -13.85
N ARG A 102 4.05 14.08 -14.53
CA ARG A 102 4.53 12.80 -14.00
C ARG A 102 5.28 12.97 -12.69
N SER A 103 6.21 13.92 -12.63
CA SER A 103 6.95 14.23 -11.39
C SER A 103 6.03 14.73 -10.28
N ARG A 104 4.97 15.46 -10.63
CA ARG A 104 3.94 15.85 -9.65
C ARG A 104 3.16 14.65 -9.13
N VAL A 105 2.79 13.69 -9.98
CA VAL A 105 2.20 12.41 -9.59
C VAL A 105 3.16 11.67 -8.65
N ASP A 106 4.44 11.58 -9.02
CA ASP A 106 5.47 10.91 -8.20
C ASP A 106 5.60 11.53 -6.82
N SER A 107 5.52 12.85 -6.70
CA SER A 107 5.54 13.54 -5.39
C SER A 107 4.43 13.06 -4.46
N PHE A 108 3.23 12.80 -4.99
CA PHE A 108 2.12 12.26 -4.18
C PHE A 108 2.32 10.78 -3.84
N LEU A 109 2.84 9.98 -4.78
CA LEU A 109 3.16 8.58 -4.54
C LEU A 109 4.21 8.43 -3.43
N ASP A 110 5.25 9.26 -3.47
CA ASP A 110 6.33 9.23 -2.48
C ASP A 110 5.84 9.74 -1.12
N SER A 111 4.99 10.78 -1.09
CA SER A 111 4.32 11.22 0.15
C SER A 111 3.43 10.14 0.75
N SER A 112 2.73 9.37 -0.09
CA SER A 112 1.91 8.24 0.34
C SER A 112 2.77 7.11 0.93
N LEU A 113 3.93 6.84 0.34
CA LEU A 113 4.89 5.85 0.87
C LEU A 113 5.40 6.25 2.26
N VAL A 114 5.70 7.53 2.46
CA VAL A 114 6.10 8.06 3.79
C VAL A 114 4.97 7.88 4.79
N PHE A 115 3.74 8.22 4.41
CA PHE A 115 2.56 8.02 5.26
C PHE A 115 2.37 6.55 5.65
N GLY A 116 2.41 5.63 4.69
CA GLY A 116 2.31 4.19 4.93
C GLY A 116 3.41 3.67 5.87
N SER A 117 4.65 4.10 5.64
CA SER A 117 5.81 3.73 6.48
C SER A 117 5.67 4.19 7.92
N LEU A 118 5.26 5.44 8.14
CA LEU A 118 5.06 6.01 9.48
C LEU A 118 3.91 5.34 10.25
N ASN A 119 2.92 4.82 9.54
CA ASN A 119 1.77 4.13 10.13
C ASN A 119 1.95 2.63 10.31
N GLN A 120 3.00 2.03 9.77
CA GLN A 120 3.17 0.58 9.77
C GLN A 120 3.12 -0.02 11.18
N SER A 121 3.80 0.59 12.15
CA SER A 121 3.80 0.12 13.55
C SER A 121 2.39 0.15 14.16
N TYR A 122 1.60 1.19 13.85
CA TYR A 122 0.22 1.31 14.30
C TYR A 122 -0.68 0.24 13.69
N LEU A 123 -0.59 0.04 12.37
CA LEU A 123 -1.39 -0.96 11.65
C LEU A 123 -1.06 -2.39 12.08
N LEU A 124 0.23 -2.69 12.31
CA LEU A 124 0.66 -3.98 12.84
C LEU A 124 0.16 -4.20 14.28
N ALA A 125 0.22 -3.17 15.11
CA ALA A 125 -0.28 -3.24 16.49
C ALA A 125 -1.81 -3.46 16.52
N LEU A 126 -2.57 -2.84 15.63
CA LEU A 126 -4.02 -3.08 15.50
C LEU A 126 -4.37 -4.51 15.07
N ASN A 127 -3.46 -5.18 14.34
CA ASN A 127 -3.63 -6.57 13.91
C ASN A 127 -3.11 -7.61 14.90
N SER A 128 -2.31 -7.19 15.85
CA SER A 128 -1.74 -8.06 16.88
C SER A 128 -2.64 -8.08 18.12
N ASN A 129 -2.41 -9.06 19.01
CA ASN A 129 -3.01 -9.06 20.33
C ASN A 129 -2.22 -8.21 21.34
N ASN A 130 -1.19 -7.50 20.90
CA ASN A 130 -0.35 -6.68 21.75
C ASN A 130 -1.01 -5.35 22.08
N PRO A 131 -0.82 -4.79 23.27
CA PRO A 131 -1.33 -3.48 23.63
C PRO A 131 -0.69 -2.39 22.77
N ILE A 132 -1.51 -1.42 22.35
CA ILE A 132 -1.03 -0.28 21.57
C ILE A 132 -0.66 0.84 22.52
N THR A 133 0.59 1.25 22.50
CA THR A 133 1.09 2.32 23.37
C THR A 133 0.57 3.69 22.94
N LYS A 134 0.51 4.65 23.88
CA LYS A 134 0.17 6.05 23.60
C LYS A 134 1.11 6.66 22.55
N THR A 135 2.39 6.28 22.57
CA THR A 135 3.40 6.73 21.61
C THR A 135 3.08 6.30 20.19
N ILE A 136 2.70 5.02 19.99
CA ILE A 136 2.31 4.49 18.67
C ILE A 136 1.07 5.23 18.15
N ILE A 137 0.05 5.45 19.00
CA ILE A 137 -1.16 6.20 18.62
C ILE A 137 -0.81 7.63 18.22
N LYS A 138 0.01 8.32 19.03
CA LYS A 138 0.39 9.70 18.78
C LYS A 138 1.21 9.85 17.49
N SER A 139 2.10 8.91 17.22
CA SER A 139 2.86 8.86 15.96
C SER A 139 1.92 8.69 14.76
N ALA A 140 0.97 7.77 14.82
CA ALA A 140 -0.02 7.56 13.76
C ALA A 140 -0.93 8.78 13.56
N GLU A 141 -1.38 9.40 14.65
CA GLU A 141 -2.16 10.65 14.60
C GLU A 141 -1.39 11.77 13.90
N ASN A 142 -0.12 11.96 14.24
CA ASN A 142 0.72 12.97 13.62
C ASN A 142 0.95 12.68 12.13
N ALA A 143 1.24 11.43 11.78
CA ALA A 143 1.41 11.01 10.39
C ALA A 143 0.13 11.21 9.57
N TYR A 144 -1.03 10.83 10.13
CA TYR A 144 -2.34 11.05 9.50
C TYR A 144 -2.60 12.54 9.25
N LYS A 145 -2.40 13.38 10.26
CA LYS A 145 -2.60 14.83 10.13
C LYS A 145 -1.67 15.42 9.05
N SER A 146 -0.38 15.14 9.13
CA SER A 146 0.60 15.67 8.18
C SER A 146 0.25 15.31 6.74
N TYR A 147 -0.16 14.06 6.49
CA TYR A 147 -0.54 13.59 5.17
C TYR A 147 -1.85 14.24 4.69
N MET A 148 -2.89 14.21 5.52
CA MET A 148 -4.21 14.77 5.18
C MET A 148 -4.19 16.29 5.03
N ASP A 149 -3.36 17.01 5.81
CA ASP A 149 -3.14 18.45 5.66
C ASP A 149 -2.58 18.78 4.27
N GLY A 150 -1.62 17.99 3.77
CA GLY A 150 -1.06 18.14 2.43
C GLY A 150 -2.10 17.89 1.33
N ILE A 151 -2.89 16.83 1.46
CA ILE A 151 -3.98 16.49 0.52
C ILE A 151 -5.06 17.58 0.50
N GLU A 152 -5.57 17.97 1.68
CA GLU A 152 -6.63 18.99 1.82
C GLU A 152 -6.18 20.32 1.23
N LYS A 153 -4.98 20.78 1.61
CA LYS A 153 -4.39 22.01 1.12
C LYS A 153 -4.21 22.03 -0.39
N ASN A 154 -3.73 20.93 -0.97
CA ASN A 154 -3.60 20.79 -2.42
C ASN A 154 -4.96 20.92 -3.13
N LEU A 155 -5.99 20.24 -2.63
CA LEU A 155 -7.35 20.30 -3.20
C LEU A 155 -8.03 21.67 -3.01
N MET A 156 -7.69 22.39 -1.94
CA MET A 156 -8.19 23.76 -1.72
C MET A 156 -7.58 24.75 -2.69
N LEU A 157 -6.26 24.68 -2.89
CA LEU A 157 -5.51 25.65 -3.67
C LEU A 157 -5.70 25.48 -5.18
N ASN A 158 -5.70 24.23 -5.65
CA ASN A 158 -5.70 23.94 -7.09
C ASN A 158 -7.12 23.85 -7.69
N LYS A 159 -8.14 23.69 -6.88
CA LYS A 159 -9.56 23.58 -7.30
C LYS A 159 -9.83 22.47 -8.34
N ASN A 160 -8.93 21.52 -8.47
CA ASN A 160 -9.06 20.40 -9.38
C ASN A 160 -10.06 19.36 -8.86
N SER A 161 -10.58 18.56 -9.78
CA SER A 161 -11.48 17.44 -9.45
C SER A 161 -10.78 16.26 -8.79
N PHE A 162 -9.46 16.11 -8.98
CA PHE A 162 -8.57 15.10 -8.45
C PHE A 162 -7.26 15.75 -7.97
N LEU A 163 -6.33 14.96 -7.45
CA LEU A 163 -5.12 15.50 -6.82
C LEU A 163 -4.23 16.30 -7.76
N ILE A 164 -4.14 15.90 -9.02
CA ILE A 164 -3.21 16.51 -9.99
C ILE A 164 -3.93 17.42 -10.99
N SER A 165 -5.09 16.97 -11.49
CA SER A 165 -5.83 17.65 -12.54
C SER A 165 -7.34 17.37 -12.45
N ASN A 166 -8.08 17.63 -13.51
CA ASN A 166 -9.48 17.21 -13.62
C ASN A 166 -9.64 15.76 -14.06
N ASP A 167 -8.57 15.10 -14.47
CA ASP A 167 -8.52 13.68 -14.80
C ASP A 167 -7.88 12.91 -13.63
N MET A 168 -8.39 11.70 -13.36
CA MET A 168 -7.87 10.80 -12.34
C MET A 168 -6.46 10.32 -12.72
N SER A 169 -5.59 10.20 -11.73
CA SER A 169 -4.23 9.69 -11.87
C SER A 169 -3.94 8.56 -10.88
N ILE A 170 -2.78 7.91 -11.01
CA ILE A 170 -2.33 6.93 -10.01
C ILE A 170 -2.06 7.55 -8.63
N ALA A 171 -1.91 8.87 -8.54
CA ALA A 171 -1.82 9.57 -7.25
C ALA A 171 -3.14 9.45 -6.47
N ASP A 172 -4.29 9.55 -7.15
CA ASP A 172 -5.61 9.40 -6.54
C ASP A 172 -5.86 7.96 -6.10
N ILE A 173 -5.43 6.99 -6.93
CA ILE A 173 -5.52 5.56 -6.63
C ILE A 173 -4.68 5.23 -5.39
N CYS A 174 -3.45 5.72 -5.32
CA CYS A 174 -2.56 5.52 -4.18
C CYS A 174 -3.11 6.16 -2.90
N PHE A 175 -3.58 7.41 -3.00
CA PHE A 175 -4.22 8.10 -1.86
C PHE A 175 -5.41 7.30 -1.33
N PHE A 176 -6.27 6.80 -2.22
CA PHE A 176 -7.42 5.99 -1.82
C PHE A 176 -6.97 4.70 -1.12
N GLY A 177 -5.99 3.99 -1.69
CA GLY A 177 -5.48 2.73 -1.14
C GLY A 177 -4.89 2.91 0.27
N GLU A 178 -4.04 3.90 0.46
CA GLU A 178 -3.40 4.20 1.75
C GLU A 178 -4.43 4.65 2.80
N PHE A 179 -5.34 5.54 2.41
CA PHE A 179 -6.42 5.97 3.31
C PHE A 179 -7.32 4.82 3.69
N PHE A 180 -7.71 3.98 2.73
CA PHE A 180 -8.61 2.85 2.96
C PHE A 180 -7.96 1.79 3.85
N GLN A 181 -6.69 1.49 3.65
CA GLN A 181 -5.93 0.61 4.53
C GLN A 181 -5.91 1.15 5.96
N PHE A 182 -5.62 2.43 6.14
CA PHE A 182 -5.64 3.08 7.45
C PHE A 182 -7.03 3.02 8.09
N ALA A 183 -8.11 3.26 7.31
CA ALA A 183 -9.49 3.26 7.77
C ALA A 183 -9.96 1.87 8.21
N ILE A 184 -9.66 0.81 7.46
CA ILE A 184 -10.04 -0.57 7.81
C ILE A 184 -9.42 -0.97 9.14
N TYR A 185 -8.14 -0.68 9.33
CA TYR A 185 -7.44 -1.03 10.56
C TYR A 185 -7.89 -0.15 11.74
N SER A 186 -8.10 1.13 11.50
CA SER A 186 -8.60 2.08 12.50
C SER A 186 -10.02 1.74 13.01
N SER A 187 -10.84 1.10 12.17
CA SER A 187 -12.20 0.64 12.57
C SER A 187 -12.19 -0.58 13.49
N LYS A 188 -11.11 -1.34 13.53
CA LYS A 188 -10.95 -2.46 14.47
C LYS A 188 -10.82 -1.88 15.87
N LYS A 189 -11.78 -2.18 16.76
CA LYS A 189 -11.68 -1.81 18.18
C LYS A 189 -10.48 -2.53 18.78
N PRO A 190 -9.36 -1.86 19.06
CA PRO A 190 -8.23 -2.51 19.67
C PRO A 190 -8.61 -2.92 21.10
N LYS A 191 -8.08 -4.04 21.57
CA LYS A 191 -8.11 -4.42 22.98
C LYS A 191 -7.16 -3.49 23.73
N PHE A 192 -7.63 -2.33 24.15
CA PHE A 192 -6.84 -1.42 24.96
C PHE A 192 -6.97 -1.76 26.43
N GLU A 193 -5.87 -1.83 27.10
CA GLU A 193 -5.79 -1.78 28.55
C GLU A 193 -6.18 -0.41 29.11
N ASN A 194 -6.23 0.63 28.28
CA ASN A 194 -6.52 2.00 28.68
C ASN A 194 -7.69 2.62 27.90
N LYS A 195 -8.59 3.28 28.61
CA LYS A 195 -9.81 3.95 28.17
C LYS A 195 -9.65 5.13 27.18
N HIS A 196 -8.48 5.32 26.57
CA HIS A 196 -8.17 6.51 25.78
C HIS A 196 -8.02 6.28 24.27
N TRP A 197 -8.57 5.17 23.73
CA TRP A 197 -8.60 5.00 22.29
C TRP A 197 -9.62 5.98 21.66
N PHE A 198 -9.20 6.61 20.59
CA PHE A 198 -10.08 7.38 19.74
C PHE A 198 -9.84 7.03 18.27
N ASP A 199 -10.90 7.07 17.48
CA ASP A 199 -10.82 6.92 16.04
C ASP A 199 -10.22 8.20 15.45
N ILE A 200 -8.97 8.10 14.97
CA ILE A 200 -8.22 9.21 14.40
C ILE A 200 -8.99 9.83 13.22
N ILE A 201 -9.57 9.00 12.34
CA ILE A 201 -10.33 9.49 11.18
C ILE A 201 -11.56 10.26 11.65
N LYS A 202 -12.34 9.69 12.56
CA LYS A 202 -13.55 10.33 13.07
C LYS A 202 -13.25 11.65 13.76
N LYS A 203 -12.14 11.72 14.51
CA LYS A 203 -11.70 12.93 15.22
C LYS A 203 -11.45 14.08 14.25
N TYR A 204 -10.77 13.81 13.13
CA TYR A 204 -10.30 14.85 12.20
C TYR A 204 -11.13 14.95 10.92
N LYS A 205 -12.21 14.18 10.76
CA LYS A 205 -13.02 14.17 9.52
C LYS A 205 -13.51 15.55 9.09
N LYS A 206 -13.86 16.40 10.07
CA LYS A 206 -14.38 17.75 9.80
C LYS A 206 -13.33 18.72 9.25
N ASP A 207 -12.04 18.45 9.52
CA ASP A 207 -10.93 19.28 9.10
C ASP A 207 -10.53 19.01 7.63
N TYR A 208 -10.86 17.83 7.09
CA TYR A 208 -10.43 17.33 5.78
C TYR A 208 -11.60 17.11 4.81
N LYS A 209 -12.44 18.15 4.65
CA LYS A 209 -13.69 18.06 3.86
C LYS A 209 -13.46 17.77 2.38
N LYS A 210 -12.43 18.38 1.76
CA LYS A 210 -12.12 18.19 0.34
C LYS A 210 -11.54 16.81 0.09
N ALA A 211 -10.63 16.35 0.95
CA ALA A 211 -10.06 15.02 0.88
C ALA A 211 -11.14 13.94 1.02
N HIS A 212 -12.05 14.06 1.99
CA HIS A 212 -13.18 13.14 2.12
C HIS A 212 -14.14 13.19 0.92
N LYS A 213 -14.40 14.37 0.36
CA LYS A 213 -15.20 14.49 -0.87
C LYS A 213 -14.54 13.77 -2.06
N LEU A 214 -13.21 13.84 -2.16
CA LEU A 214 -12.46 13.08 -3.18
C LEU A 214 -12.58 11.58 -2.94
N LEU A 215 -12.44 11.10 -1.70
CA LEU A 215 -12.62 9.68 -1.35
C LEU A 215 -14.03 9.19 -1.73
N ASP A 216 -15.07 9.96 -1.40
CA ASP A 216 -16.45 9.63 -1.76
C ASP A 216 -16.66 9.60 -3.28
N LYS A 217 -15.94 10.45 -4.02
CA LYS A 217 -15.95 10.45 -5.48
C LYS A 217 -15.28 9.20 -6.05
N LEU A 218 -14.12 8.81 -5.49
CA LEU A 218 -13.38 7.63 -5.92
C LEU A 218 -14.19 6.34 -5.66
N LEU A 219 -14.85 6.23 -4.52
CA LEU A 219 -15.75 5.10 -4.19
C LEU A 219 -16.89 4.88 -5.20
N LYS A 220 -17.30 5.91 -5.92
CA LYS A 220 -18.37 5.82 -6.94
C LYS A 220 -17.87 5.36 -8.31
N ILE A 221 -16.57 5.24 -8.50
CA ILE A 221 -16.00 4.74 -9.76
C ILE A 221 -16.14 3.22 -9.78
N LYS A 222 -16.83 2.67 -10.80
CA LYS A 222 -17.16 1.23 -10.90
C LYS A 222 -15.96 0.28 -10.84
N SER A 223 -14.74 0.79 -10.98
CA SER A 223 -13.50 0.00 -10.94
C SER A 223 -12.86 -0.09 -9.55
N PHE A 224 -13.43 0.58 -8.56
CA PHE A 224 -13.07 0.51 -7.13
C PHE A 224 -14.20 -0.22 -6.35
#